data_9be3f4599730c234b29e3988d4a8196c
#
_entry.id   9be3f4599730c234b29e3988d4a8196c
#
_cell.length_a   1.000
_cell.length_b   1.000
_cell.length_c   1.000
_cell.angle_alpha   90.00
_cell.angle_beta   90.00
_cell.angle_gamma   90.00
#
_symmetry.space_group_name_H-M   'P 1'
#
loop_
_entity.id
_entity.type
_entity.pdbx_description
1 polymer ?
#
loop_
_entity_poly.entity_id
_entity_poly.type
_entity_poly.pdbx_seq_one_letter_code
_entity_poly.pdbx_strand_id
1 'polypeptide(L)'
;MKIIMLGAPGAGKGTQAKMIAEKYNIPHISTGDIFRANIKNGTELGMKAKSFMDKGELVPDELTVSMLLDRVGQPDCKDGYVLDGFPRTIPQAEELDRALSGRNEKIDFAIDVDVSDENIVKRMSGRRACLKCGATYHMEHIPPKKEGICDSCGSELVLRDDDKAETVLKRLQVYHDQTQPLIDFYTRKGILKTVDGTQDMKDVFAAIVEILV
;
A
#
# COMPACT_ATOMS: atom_id res chain seq x y z
N MET A 1 8.43 -5.23 15.15
CA MET A 1 8.95 -5.30 13.76
C MET A 1 8.23 -4.27 12.90
N LYS A 2 8.96 -3.39 12.21
CA LYS A 2 8.42 -2.30 11.37
C LYS A 2 8.79 -2.55 9.92
N ILE A 3 7.78 -2.72 9.06
CA ILE A 3 7.94 -3.16 7.66
C ILE A 3 7.35 -2.10 6.72
N ILE A 4 8.05 -1.85 5.62
CA ILE A 4 7.55 -1.06 4.49
C ILE A 4 7.30 -1.99 3.31
N MET A 5 6.14 -1.85 2.66
CA MET A 5 5.82 -2.52 1.41
C MET A 5 6.04 -1.57 0.24
N LEU A 6 6.96 -1.92 -0.65
CA LEU A 6 7.27 -1.22 -1.90
C LEU A 6 6.74 -2.01 -3.11
N GLY A 7 6.70 -1.36 -4.27
CA GLY A 7 6.25 -1.92 -5.54
C GLY A 7 5.19 -1.08 -6.22
N ALA A 8 4.94 -1.34 -7.49
CA ALA A 8 4.00 -0.58 -8.33
C ALA A 8 2.55 -0.65 -7.83
N PRO A 9 1.68 0.31 -8.19
CA PRO A 9 0.25 0.21 -7.90
C PRO A 9 -0.33 -1.07 -8.54
N GLY A 10 -1.04 -1.90 -7.77
CA GLY A 10 -1.55 -3.19 -8.28
C GLY A 10 -0.61 -4.39 -8.11
N ALA A 11 0.62 -4.23 -7.63
CA ALA A 11 1.57 -5.32 -7.40
C ALA A 11 1.14 -6.35 -6.34
N GLY A 12 0.12 -6.06 -5.53
CA GLY A 12 -0.35 -6.96 -4.48
C GLY A 12 0.10 -6.59 -3.07
N LYS A 13 0.81 -5.48 -2.89
CA LYS A 13 1.31 -4.99 -1.58
C LYS A 13 0.28 -5.05 -0.46
N GLY A 14 -0.91 -4.49 -0.67
CA GLY A 14 -1.95 -4.46 0.36
C GLY A 14 -2.47 -5.83 0.77
N THR A 15 -2.47 -6.80 -0.15
CA THR A 15 -2.81 -8.19 0.15
C THR A 15 -1.75 -8.82 1.04
N GLN A 16 -0.48 -8.69 0.66
CA GLN A 16 0.65 -9.20 1.42
C GLN A 16 0.77 -8.50 2.78
N ALA A 17 0.60 -7.17 2.83
CA ALA A 17 0.61 -6.40 4.07
C ALA A 17 -0.43 -6.88 5.09
N LYS A 18 -1.65 -7.21 4.63
CA LYS A 18 -2.71 -7.77 5.51
C LYS A 18 -2.33 -9.14 6.04
N MET A 19 -1.79 -10.02 5.19
CA MET A 19 -1.35 -11.36 5.61
C MET A 19 -0.18 -11.29 6.60
N ILE A 20 0.77 -10.39 6.41
CA ILE A 20 1.87 -10.12 7.33
C ILE A 20 1.33 -9.60 8.67
N ALA A 21 0.45 -8.61 8.62
CA ALA A 21 -0.16 -8.01 9.81
C ALA A 21 -0.89 -9.05 10.66
N GLU A 22 -1.66 -9.94 10.02
CA GLU A 22 -2.36 -11.04 10.68
C GLU A 22 -1.39 -12.06 11.30
N LYS A 23 -0.37 -12.49 10.52
CA LYS A 23 0.59 -13.50 11.00
C LYS A 23 1.41 -13.02 12.19
N TYR A 24 1.85 -11.77 12.18
CA TYR A 24 2.73 -11.21 13.21
C TYR A 24 1.99 -10.40 14.28
N ASN A 25 0.66 -10.32 14.18
CA ASN A 25 -0.21 -9.57 15.09
C ASN A 25 0.23 -8.09 15.25
N ILE A 26 0.51 -7.42 14.14
CA ILE A 26 0.89 -6.01 14.06
C ILE A 26 -0.07 -5.24 13.15
N PRO A 27 -0.30 -3.93 13.36
CA PRO A 27 -1.22 -3.16 12.53
C PRO A 27 -0.78 -3.06 11.07
N HIS A 28 -1.73 -3.22 10.13
CA HIS A 28 -1.59 -2.82 8.74
C HIS A 28 -2.01 -1.36 8.59
N ILE A 29 -1.11 -0.50 8.13
CA ILE A 29 -1.32 0.93 7.94
C ILE A 29 -1.23 1.25 6.46
N SER A 30 -2.38 1.47 5.81
CA SER A 30 -2.46 1.85 4.41
C SER A 30 -2.84 3.31 4.27
N THR A 31 -1.93 4.15 3.76
CA THR A 31 -2.23 5.56 3.49
C THR A 31 -3.36 5.73 2.50
N GLY A 32 -3.43 4.86 1.50
CA GLY A 32 -4.54 4.85 0.55
C GLY A 32 -5.89 4.58 1.20
N ASP A 33 -5.96 3.66 2.16
CA ASP A 33 -7.20 3.34 2.87
C ASP A 33 -7.59 4.47 3.83
N ILE A 34 -6.62 5.10 4.50
CA ILE A 34 -6.87 6.26 5.36
C ILE A 34 -7.43 7.42 4.54
N PHE A 35 -6.85 7.75 3.38
CA PHE A 35 -7.38 8.80 2.51
C PHE A 35 -8.78 8.45 1.98
N ARG A 36 -9.02 7.22 1.55
CA ARG A 36 -10.35 6.79 1.10
C ARG A 36 -11.41 6.88 2.21
N ALA A 37 -11.05 6.53 3.43
CA ALA A 37 -11.95 6.70 4.58
C ALA A 37 -12.27 8.18 4.83
N ASN A 38 -11.28 9.06 4.74
CA ASN A 38 -11.47 10.51 4.87
C ASN A 38 -12.33 11.09 3.73
N ILE A 39 -12.14 10.63 2.48
CA ILE A 39 -12.97 11.02 1.34
C ILE A 39 -14.43 10.62 1.59
N LYS A 40 -14.65 9.37 2.00
CA LYS A 40 -15.99 8.86 2.31
C LYS A 40 -16.69 9.63 3.40
N ASN A 41 -15.95 10.07 4.41
CA ASN A 41 -16.47 10.84 5.54
C ASN A 41 -16.56 12.36 5.25
N GLY A 42 -16.16 12.81 4.05
CA GLY A 42 -16.22 14.21 3.63
C GLY A 42 -15.33 15.16 4.44
N THR A 43 -14.24 14.66 5.04
CA THR A 43 -13.32 15.51 5.82
C THR A 43 -12.54 16.45 4.90
N GLU A 44 -12.02 17.56 5.46
CA GLU A 44 -11.19 18.51 4.71
C GLU A 44 -9.94 17.79 4.10
N LEU A 45 -9.29 16.92 4.87
CA LEU A 45 -8.20 16.09 4.40
C LEU A 45 -8.62 15.18 3.24
N GLY A 46 -9.80 14.55 3.35
CA GLY A 46 -10.35 13.70 2.30
C GLY A 46 -10.62 14.46 1.02
N MET A 47 -11.20 15.63 1.09
CA MET A 47 -11.50 16.47 -0.08
C MET A 47 -10.22 16.94 -0.78
N LYS A 48 -9.19 17.34 -0.01
CA LYS A 48 -7.87 17.65 -0.56
C LYS A 48 -7.24 16.44 -1.23
N ALA A 49 -7.20 15.29 -0.55
CA ALA A 49 -6.60 14.06 -1.09
C ALA A 49 -7.30 13.59 -2.38
N LYS A 50 -8.62 13.71 -2.45
CA LYS A 50 -9.41 13.30 -3.63
C LYS A 50 -8.95 14.00 -4.91
N SER A 51 -8.65 15.29 -4.85
CA SER A 51 -8.22 16.07 -6.02
C SER A 51 -6.92 15.58 -6.67
N PHE A 52 -6.05 14.93 -5.90
CA PHE A 52 -4.82 14.29 -6.39
C PHE A 52 -5.07 12.84 -6.82
N MET A 53 -5.77 12.07 -5.99
CA MET A 53 -6.01 10.64 -6.23
C MET A 53 -6.80 10.39 -7.51
N ASP A 54 -7.80 11.21 -7.83
CA ASP A 54 -8.61 11.10 -9.05
C ASP A 54 -7.76 11.31 -10.31
N LYS A 55 -6.65 12.05 -10.21
CA LYS A 55 -5.70 12.28 -11.30
C LYS A 55 -4.56 11.26 -11.35
N GLY A 56 -4.51 10.32 -10.39
CA GLY A 56 -3.42 9.36 -10.23
C GLY A 56 -2.13 9.97 -9.69
N GLU A 57 -2.21 11.16 -9.10
CA GLU A 57 -1.10 11.89 -8.49
C GLU A 57 -0.95 11.51 -7.00
N LEU A 58 0.22 11.82 -6.42
CA LEU A 58 0.45 11.67 -4.98
C LEU A 58 -0.18 12.84 -4.21
N VAL A 59 -0.77 12.54 -3.06
CA VAL A 59 -1.14 13.57 -2.07
C VAL A 59 0.15 14.22 -1.56
N PRO A 60 0.19 15.55 -1.35
CA PRO A 60 1.39 16.26 -0.90
C PRO A 60 2.06 15.61 0.31
N ASP A 61 3.41 15.59 0.29
CA ASP A 61 4.22 14.90 1.29
C ASP A 61 3.91 15.37 2.71
N GLU A 62 3.79 16.68 2.91
CA GLU A 62 3.50 17.27 4.22
C GLU A 62 2.21 16.69 4.85
N LEU A 63 1.12 16.59 4.07
CA LEU A 63 -0.16 16.04 4.54
C LEU A 63 -0.03 14.54 4.83
N THR A 64 0.65 13.82 3.93
CA THR A 64 0.81 12.37 4.05
C THR A 64 1.68 11.99 5.24
N VAL A 65 2.79 12.69 5.44
CA VAL A 65 3.73 12.46 6.55
C VAL A 65 3.06 12.77 7.89
N SER A 66 2.43 13.94 8.02
CA SER A 66 1.74 14.32 9.26
C SER A 66 0.71 13.27 9.68
N MET A 67 -0.17 12.88 8.75
CA MET A 67 -1.18 11.84 8.98
C MET A 67 -0.56 10.49 9.40
N LEU A 68 0.53 10.10 8.74
CA LEU A 68 1.18 8.84 9.05
C LEU A 68 1.86 8.85 10.42
N LEU A 69 2.60 9.91 10.75
CA LEU A 69 3.29 10.01 12.04
C LEU A 69 2.32 10.01 13.22
N ASP A 70 1.14 10.63 13.06
CA ASP A 70 0.07 10.54 14.04
C ASP A 70 -0.43 9.10 14.20
N ARG A 71 -0.57 8.35 13.09
CA ARG A 71 -1.05 6.97 13.11
C ARG A 71 -0.03 6.00 13.73
N VAL A 72 1.24 6.10 13.36
CA VAL A 72 2.29 5.22 13.93
C VAL A 72 2.64 5.57 15.38
N GLY A 73 2.21 6.72 15.86
CA GLY A 73 2.31 7.12 17.26
C GLY A 73 1.26 6.49 18.18
N GLN A 74 0.27 5.79 17.65
CA GLN A 74 -0.78 5.15 18.44
C GLN A 74 -0.26 3.94 19.23
N PRO A 75 -0.85 3.62 20.39
CA PRO A 75 -0.37 2.54 21.27
C PRO A 75 -0.28 1.16 20.62
N ASP A 76 -1.18 0.87 19.65
CA ASP A 76 -1.19 -0.39 18.91
C ASP A 76 0.00 -0.59 17.98
N CYS A 77 0.74 0.47 17.66
CA CYS A 77 1.94 0.45 16.81
C CYS A 77 3.25 0.20 17.58
N LYS A 78 3.18 0.08 18.92
CA LYS A 78 4.38 -0.03 19.78
C LYS A 78 5.24 -1.24 19.42
N ASP A 79 4.63 -2.39 19.15
CA ASP A 79 5.34 -3.64 18.89
C ASP A 79 5.71 -3.83 17.41
N GLY A 80 5.27 -2.90 16.55
CA GLY A 80 5.54 -2.86 15.12
C GLY A 80 4.32 -2.56 14.27
N TYR A 81 4.52 -2.54 12.96
CA TYR A 81 3.47 -2.27 11.97
C TYR A 81 3.96 -2.60 10.56
N VAL A 82 3.02 -2.71 9.63
CA VAL A 82 3.29 -2.80 8.19
C VAL A 82 2.75 -1.55 7.50
N LEU A 83 3.61 -0.79 6.83
CA LEU A 83 3.26 0.37 6.02
C LEU A 83 2.97 -0.07 4.58
N ASP A 84 1.79 0.29 4.07
CA ASP A 84 1.39 0.07 2.68
C ASP A 84 1.06 1.41 2.01
N GLY A 85 1.77 1.71 0.93
CA GLY A 85 1.62 2.95 0.18
C GLY A 85 2.28 4.17 0.83
N PHE A 86 3.22 3.95 1.74
CA PHE A 86 4.11 4.96 2.33
C PHE A 86 5.44 4.29 2.76
N PRO A 87 6.61 4.94 2.54
CA PRO A 87 6.76 6.19 1.78
C PRO A 87 6.56 5.97 0.27
N ARG A 88 6.30 7.06 -0.45
CA ARG A 88 6.24 7.07 -1.93
C ARG A 88 7.23 8.03 -2.56
N THR A 89 7.92 8.84 -1.76
CA THR A 89 8.96 9.78 -2.19
C THR A 89 10.15 9.70 -1.25
N ILE A 90 11.33 10.12 -1.74
CA ILE A 90 12.54 10.21 -0.89
C ILE A 90 12.31 11.14 0.31
N PRO A 91 11.74 12.35 0.15
CA PRO A 91 11.44 13.22 1.29
C PRO A 91 10.56 12.56 2.36
N GLN A 92 9.54 11.78 1.97
CA GLN A 92 8.72 11.01 2.91
C GLN A 92 9.55 9.98 3.68
N ALA A 93 10.45 9.27 2.99
CA ALA A 93 11.32 8.26 3.63
C ALA A 93 12.30 8.89 4.63
N GLU A 94 12.89 10.02 4.28
CA GLU A 94 13.81 10.76 5.15
C GLU A 94 13.11 11.31 6.39
N GLU A 95 11.88 11.82 6.23
CA GLU A 95 11.10 12.33 7.36
C GLU A 95 10.66 11.20 8.31
N LEU A 96 10.25 10.05 7.76
CA LEU A 96 9.98 8.85 8.56
C LEU A 96 11.21 8.42 9.36
N ASP A 97 12.37 8.34 8.72
CA ASP A 97 13.62 7.98 9.38
C ASP A 97 13.98 8.93 10.52
N ARG A 98 13.82 10.24 10.28
CA ARG A 98 14.09 11.27 11.30
C ARG A 98 13.16 11.10 12.50
N ALA A 99 11.87 10.91 12.25
CA ALA A 99 10.89 10.74 13.31
C ALA A 99 11.13 9.47 14.14
N LEU A 100 11.49 8.36 13.50
CA LEU A 100 11.80 7.10 14.18
C LEU A 100 13.12 7.20 14.96
N SER A 101 14.16 7.79 14.37
CA SER A 101 15.46 7.99 15.05
C SER A 101 15.31 8.80 16.32
N GLY A 102 14.42 9.80 16.34
CA GLY A 102 14.10 10.56 17.55
C GLY A 102 13.48 9.73 18.70
N ARG A 103 13.00 8.53 18.38
CA ARG A 103 12.43 7.54 19.33
C ARG A 103 13.36 6.35 19.58
N ASN A 104 14.59 6.36 19.06
CA ASN A 104 15.51 5.21 19.01
C ASN A 104 14.91 4.00 18.27
N GLU A 105 14.12 4.24 17.25
CA GLU A 105 13.46 3.24 16.43
C GLU A 105 13.96 3.32 14.97
N LYS A 106 13.74 2.25 14.21
CA LYS A 106 14.08 2.19 12.79
C LYS A 106 13.10 1.29 12.04
N ILE A 107 13.10 1.37 10.72
CA ILE A 107 12.48 0.36 9.87
C ILE A 107 13.39 -0.87 9.82
N ASP A 108 12.81 -2.04 10.00
CA ASP A 108 13.54 -3.31 10.00
C ASP A 108 13.68 -3.87 8.58
N PHE A 109 12.61 -3.81 7.77
CA PHE A 109 12.56 -4.34 6.41
C PHE A 109 11.81 -3.41 5.46
N ALA A 110 12.31 -3.30 4.23
CA ALA A 110 11.58 -2.79 3.08
C ALA A 110 11.41 -3.94 2.09
N ILE A 111 10.17 -4.37 1.87
CA ILE A 111 9.83 -5.49 0.99
C ILE A 111 9.31 -4.91 -0.33
N ASP A 112 10.03 -5.15 -1.40
CA ASP A 112 9.62 -4.78 -2.74
C ASP A 112 8.92 -5.97 -3.41
N VAL A 113 7.66 -5.76 -3.79
CA VAL A 113 6.87 -6.74 -4.56
C VAL A 113 6.98 -6.35 -6.02
N ASP A 114 7.92 -6.99 -6.72
CA ASP A 114 8.26 -6.68 -8.11
C ASP A 114 7.26 -7.31 -9.08
N VAL A 115 6.67 -6.47 -9.95
CA VAL A 115 5.71 -6.87 -10.98
C VAL A 115 5.85 -5.94 -12.17
N SER A 116 5.99 -6.49 -13.37
CA SER A 116 6.10 -5.69 -14.61
C SER A 116 4.85 -4.86 -14.88
N ASP A 117 5.01 -3.73 -15.55
CA ASP A 117 3.92 -2.80 -15.90
C ASP A 117 2.81 -3.48 -16.68
N GLU A 118 3.14 -4.38 -17.61
CA GLU A 118 2.14 -5.14 -18.37
C GLU A 118 1.23 -5.98 -17.47
N ASN A 119 1.83 -6.65 -16.47
CA ASN A 119 1.08 -7.44 -15.49
C ASN A 119 0.27 -6.52 -14.55
N ILE A 120 0.80 -5.35 -14.20
CA ILE A 120 0.06 -4.36 -13.42
C ILE A 120 -1.21 -3.91 -14.15
N VAL A 121 -1.11 -3.53 -15.43
CA VAL A 121 -2.27 -3.08 -16.22
C VAL A 121 -3.34 -4.17 -16.28
N LYS A 122 -2.95 -5.43 -16.52
CA LYS A 122 -3.88 -6.57 -16.50
C LYS A 122 -4.55 -6.74 -15.13
N ARG A 123 -3.78 -6.71 -14.04
CA ARG A 123 -4.30 -6.86 -12.67
C ARG A 123 -5.26 -5.74 -12.28
N MET A 124 -4.94 -4.50 -12.65
CA MET A 124 -5.77 -3.34 -12.27
C MET A 124 -7.13 -3.37 -12.94
N SER A 125 -7.25 -3.83 -14.18
CA SER A 125 -8.52 -3.96 -14.89
C SER A 125 -9.47 -4.99 -14.24
N GLY A 126 -8.92 -6.07 -13.68
CA GLY A 126 -9.68 -7.12 -12.99
C GLY A 126 -9.97 -6.82 -11.50
N ARG A 127 -9.38 -5.76 -10.93
CA ARG A 127 -9.57 -5.42 -9.51
C ARG A 127 -10.97 -4.91 -9.23
N ARG A 128 -11.52 -5.36 -8.10
CA ARG A 128 -12.79 -4.85 -7.54
C ARG A 128 -12.60 -4.53 -6.08
N ALA A 129 -13.29 -3.52 -5.58
CA ALA A 129 -13.19 -3.07 -4.20
C ALA A 129 -14.56 -2.87 -3.58
N CYS A 130 -14.67 -3.21 -2.31
CA CYS A 130 -15.81 -2.87 -1.50
C CYS A 130 -15.58 -1.51 -0.84
N LEU A 131 -16.35 -0.50 -1.23
CA LEU A 131 -16.24 0.85 -0.63
C LEU A 131 -16.74 0.92 0.82
N LYS A 132 -17.47 -0.12 1.28
CA LYS A 132 -17.99 -0.16 2.66
C LYS A 132 -16.97 -0.67 3.66
N CYS A 133 -16.29 -1.79 3.38
CA CYS A 133 -15.37 -2.44 4.33
C CYS A 133 -13.90 -2.45 3.88
N GLY A 134 -13.57 -1.93 2.67
CA GLY A 134 -12.20 -1.89 2.16
C GLY A 134 -11.67 -3.22 1.63
N ALA A 135 -12.48 -4.29 1.59
CA ALA A 135 -12.06 -5.56 1.01
C ALA A 135 -11.77 -5.41 -0.49
N THR A 136 -10.73 -6.09 -0.95
CA THR A 136 -10.28 -6.06 -2.35
C THR A 136 -10.36 -7.47 -2.93
N TYR A 137 -10.87 -7.55 -4.15
CA TYR A 137 -11.04 -8.77 -4.94
C TYR A 137 -10.39 -8.60 -6.32
N HIS A 138 -10.19 -9.71 -6.99
CA HIS A 138 -9.78 -9.75 -8.39
C HIS A 138 -10.62 -10.79 -9.11
N MET A 139 -11.17 -10.44 -10.27
CA MET A 139 -12.14 -11.29 -10.97
C MET A 139 -11.59 -12.68 -11.36
N GLU A 140 -10.27 -12.79 -11.58
CA GLU A 140 -9.60 -14.05 -11.92
C GLU A 140 -8.86 -14.69 -10.74
N HIS A 141 -8.11 -13.88 -9.95
CA HIS A 141 -7.18 -14.41 -8.94
C HIS A 141 -7.81 -14.57 -7.55
N ILE A 142 -8.73 -13.68 -7.18
CA ILE A 142 -9.42 -13.69 -5.88
C ILE A 142 -10.89 -13.31 -6.13
N PRO A 143 -11.65 -14.15 -6.83
CA PRO A 143 -13.04 -13.84 -7.14
C PRO A 143 -13.90 -13.86 -5.88
N PRO A 144 -14.92 -13.01 -5.78
CA PRO A 144 -15.92 -13.11 -4.72
C PRO A 144 -16.77 -14.39 -4.92
N LYS A 145 -17.30 -14.94 -3.83
CA LYS A 145 -18.20 -16.12 -3.87
C LYS A 145 -19.43 -15.87 -4.73
N LYS A 146 -19.93 -14.64 -4.71
CA LYS A 146 -21.03 -14.18 -5.56
C LYS A 146 -20.55 -12.96 -6.34
N GLU A 147 -20.65 -13.03 -7.65
CA GLU A 147 -20.23 -11.95 -8.55
C GLU A 147 -20.83 -10.60 -8.13
N GLY A 148 -19.98 -9.57 -8.07
CA GLY A 148 -20.35 -8.21 -7.72
C GLY A 148 -20.65 -7.97 -6.23
N ILE A 149 -20.57 -8.99 -5.36
CA ILE A 149 -20.94 -8.88 -3.94
C ILE A 149 -19.72 -9.17 -3.05
N CYS A 150 -19.49 -8.32 -2.07
CA CYS A 150 -18.43 -8.48 -1.08
C CYS A 150 -18.74 -9.62 -0.10
N ASP A 151 -17.85 -10.61 -0.01
CA ASP A 151 -18.00 -11.75 0.90
C ASP A 151 -17.96 -11.35 2.38
N SER A 152 -17.27 -10.24 2.70
CA SER A 152 -17.08 -9.79 4.09
C SER A 152 -18.27 -9.01 4.65
N CYS A 153 -18.99 -8.25 3.82
CA CYS A 153 -20.06 -7.36 4.32
C CYS A 153 -21.33 -7.31 3.46
N GLY A 154 -21.40 -8.07 2.38
CA GLY A 154 -22.57 -8.17 1.51
C GLY A 154 -22.84 -6.94 0.62
N SER A 155 -21.95 -5.94 0.62
CA SER A 155 -22.12 -4.74 -0.21
C SER A 155 -21.61 -4.95 -1.62
N GLU A 156 -22.02 -4.10 -2.54
CA GLU A 156 -21.57 -4.12 -3.93
C GLU A 156 -20.06 -3.91 -4.06
N LEU A 157 -19.46 -4.61 -5.02
CA LEU A 157 -18.08 -4.45 -5.45
C LEU A 157 -18.00 -3.58 -6.68
N VAL A 158 -17.12 -2.58 -6.67
CA VAL A 158 -16.96 -1.62 -7.75
C VAL A 158 -15.52 -1.57 -8.27
N LEU A 159 -15.34 -1.14 -9.51
CA LEU A 159 -14.06 -0.66 -10.00
C LEU A 159 -13.80 0.71 -9.35
N ARG A 160 -12.63 0.90 -8.75
CA ARG A 160 -12.27 2.21 -8.17
C ARG A 160 -12.04 3.24 -9.28
N ASP A 161 -12.26 4.51 -9.00
CA ASP A 161 -11.99 5.58 -9.97
C ASP A 161 -10.50 5.66 -10.33
N ASP A 162 -9.62 5.40 -9.37
CA ASP A 162 -8.17 5.36 -9.57
C ASP A 162 -7.66 4.06 -10.24
N ASP A 163 -8.55 3.13 -10.62
CA ASP A 163 -8.24 1.89 -11.36
C ASP A 163 -8.71 1.94 -12.83
N LYS A 164 -9.24 3.06 -13.29
CA LYS A 164 -9.53 3.29 -14.70
C LYS A 164 -8.23 3.28 -15.51
N ALA A 165 -8.25 2.74 -16.73
CA ALA A 165 -7.05 2.51 -17.54
C ALA A 165 -6.14 3.73 -17.67
N GLU A 166 -6.73 4.90 -17.95
CA GLU A 166 -5.98 6.16 -18.07
C GLU A 166 -5.29 6.55 -16.77
N THR A 167 -5.99 6.40 -15.63
CA THR A 167 -5.45 6.70 -14.30
C THR A 167 -4.36 5.70 -13.91
N VAL A 168 -4.50 4.43 -14.28
CA VAL A 168 -3.46 3.40 -14.04
C VAL A 168 -2.16 3.75 -14.73
N LEU A 169 -2.20 4.15 -16.00
CA LEU A 169 -0.99 4.56 -16.73
C LEU A 169 -0.33 5.78 -16.07
N LYS A 170 -1.12 6.77 -15.65
CA LYS A 170 -0.59 7.93 -14.93
C LYS A 170 0.04 7.53 -13.59
N ARG A 171 -0.58 6.60 -12.85
CA ARG A 171 -0.03 6.08 -11.58
C ARG A 171 1.27 5.33 -11.78
N LEU A 172 1.42 4.57 -12.87
CA LEU A 172 2.69 3.92 -13.21
C LEU A 172 3.78 4.94 -13.51
N GLN A 173 3.46 5.98 -14.31
CA GLN A 173 4.40 7.08 -14.56
C GLN A 173 4.85 7.73 -13.24
N VAL A 174 3.91 8.10 -12.36
CA VAL A 174 4.22 8.70 -11.05
C VAL A 174 5.02 7.73 -10.17
N TYR A 175 4.74 6.43 -10.23
CA TYR A 175 5.52 5.40 -9.51
C TYR A 175 6.97 5.40 -9.97
N HIS A 176 7.23 5.33 -11.27
CA HIS A 176 8.59 5.31 -11.82
C HIS A 176 9.36 6.58 -11.49
N ASP A 177 8.71 7.74 -11.61
CA ASP A 177 9.34 9.04 -11.38
C ASP A 177 9.66 9.32 -9.91
N GLN A 178 8.76 8.91 -8.99
CA GLN A 178 8.81 9.37 -7.60
C GLN A 178 9.02 8.26 -6.57
N THR A 179 8.51 7.06 -6.83
CA THR A 179 8.49 5.98 -5.83
C THR A 179 9.58 4.93 -6.09
N GLN A 180 9.82 4.57 -7.34
CA GLN A 180 10.86 3.59 -7.69
C GLN A 180 12.26 3.97 -7.18
N PRO A 181 12.68 5.25 -7.09
CA PRO A 181 13.95 5.63 -6.47
C PRO A 181 14.13 5.18 -5.02
N LEU A 182 13.04 4.83 -4.32
CA LEU A 182 13.10 4.25 -2.97
C LEU A 182 13.74 2.85 -2.95
N ILE A 183 13.74 2.12 -4.06
CA ILE A 183 14.43 0.84 -4.19
C ILE A 183 15.92 1.04 -3.90
N ASP A 184 16.55 2.00 -4.58
CA ASP A 184 17.97 2.33 -4.36
C ASP A 184 18.22 2.90 -2.97
N PHE A 185 17.29 3.70 -2.45
CA PHE A 185 17.37 4.29 -1.12
C PHE A 185 17.45 3.21 -0.03
N TYR A 186 16.54 2.22 -0.05
CA TYR A 186 16.52 1.13 0.93
C TYR A 186 17.55 0.04 0.65
N THR A 187 18.01 -0.12 -0.60
CA THR A 187 19.18 -0.96 -0.94
C THR A 187 20.43 -0.43 -0.25
N ARG A 188 20.70 0.87 -0.36
CA ARG A 188 21.85 1.52 0.33
C ARG A 188 21.78 1.40 1.84
N LYS A 189 20.58 1.32 2.43
CA LYS A 189 20.38 1.06 3.85
C LYS A 189 20.56 -0.40 4.26
N GLY A 190 20.66 -1.31 3.30
CA GLY A 190 20.83 -2.75 3.55
C GLY A 190 19.57 -3.47 4.04
N ILE A 191 18.41 -2.85 3.95
CA ILE A 191 17.13 -3.40 4.45
C ILE A 191 16.13 -3.76 3.35
N LEU A 192 16.46 -3.51 2.06
CA LEU A 192 15.63 -3.91 0.95
C LEU A 192 15.70 -5.42 0.72
N LYS A 193 14.53 -6.01 0.50
CA LYS A 193 14.36 -7.39 0.00
C LYS A 193 13.31 -7.38 -1.10
N THR A 194 13.60 -8.02 -2.22
CA THR A 194 12.68 -8.09 -3.38
C THR A 194 12.10 -9.49 -3.49
N VAL A 195 10.81 -9.57 -3.77
CA VAL A 195 10.08 -10.81 -4.06
C VAL A 195 9.38 -10.70 -5.41
N ASP A 196 9.33 -11.82 -6.14
CA ASP A 196 8.59 -11.90 -7.41
C ASP A 196 7.08 -11.89 -7.14
N GLY A 197 6.45 -10.74 -7.36
CA GLY A 197 5.01 -10.54 -7.17
C GLY A 197 4.14 -11.17 -8.28
N THR A 198 4.72 -11.80 -9.31
CA THR A 198 3.95 -12.47 -10.37
C THR A 198 3.45 -13.84 -9.97
N GLN A 199 4.04 -14.45 -8.95
CA GLN A 199 3.68 -15.77 -8.42
C GLN A 199 2.30 -15.77 -7.74
N ASP A 200 1.83 -16.96 -7.35
CA ASP A 200 0.61 -17.09 -6.56
C ASP A 200 0.73 -16.33 -5.24
N MET A 201 -0.37 -15.76 -4.79
CA MET A 201 -0.42 -14.95 -3.56
C MET A 201 0.19 -15.65 -2.33
N LYS A 202 0.01 -16.99 -2.21
CA LYS A 202 0.52 -17.76 -1.09
C LYS A 202 2.02 -17.99 -1.19
N ASP A 203 2.54 -18.16 -2.42
CA ASP A 203 3.97 -18.35 -2.67
C ASP A 203 4.74 -17.05 -2.42
N VAL A 204 4.20 -15.90 -2.88
CA VAL A 204 4.75 -14.58 -2.53
C VAL A 204 4.76 -14.38 -1.01
N PHE A 205 3.69 -14.77 -0.31
CA PHE A 205 3.64 -14.65 1.14
C PHE A 205 4.65 -15.54 1.84
N ALA A 206 4.82 -16.79 1.38
CA ALA A 206 5.83 -17.71 1.92
C ALA A 206 7.23 -17.14 1.77
N ALA A 207 7.59 -16.61 0.58
CA ALA A 207 8.87 -15.97 0.33
C ALA A 207 9.10 -14.75 1.26
N ILE A 208 8.07 -13.93 1.49
CA ILE A 208 8.17 -12.81 2.43
C ILE A 208 8.40 -13.32 3.87
N VAL A 209 7.69 -14.37 4.28
CA VAL A 209 7.85 -14.92 5.63
C VAL A 209 9.27 -15.46 5.86
N GLU A 210 9.89 -16.11 4.87
CA GLU A 210 11.29 -16.55 4.94
C GLU A 210 12.28 -15.39 5.13
N ILE A 211 11.97 -14.22 4.58
CA ILE A 211 12.79 -13.01 4.74
C ILE A 211 12.67 -12.42 6.16
N LEU A 212 11.50 -12.53 6.76
CA LEU A 212 11.16 -11.88 8.03
C LEU A 212 11.53 -12.70 9.29
N VAL A 213 12.13 -13.87 9.12
CA VAL A 213 12.55 -14.78 10.22
C VAL A 213 13.90 -14.39 10.80
#